data_0680d0dcf057480035a697fe4c7e0aa0
#
_entry.id   0680d0dcf057480035a697fe4c7e0aa0
#
_cell.length_a   1.000
_cell.length_b   1.000
_cell.length_c   1.000
_cell.angle_alpha   90.00
_cell.angle_beta   90.00
_cell.angle_gamma   90.00
#
_symmetry.space_group_name_H-M   'P 1'
#
loop_
_entity.id
_entity.type
_entity.pdbx_description
1 polymer ?
#
loop_
_entity_poly.entity_id
_entity_poly.type
_entity_poly.pdbx_seq_one_letter_code
_entity_poly.pdbx_strand_id
1 'polypeptide(L)'
;MILYMRKIFFIAVFFSLIQYLNAQTIGEIALYKAYFFEEGQDLSKPLSEIKYSTIKKGKEVEIISVDTTDAFHCIVKYKGKRGIIHNSALKDRFVLIPFYSNIRKEYAEYIKTGVPYYGMNETETGLLVGINPEIEKSSINPNIVKWRFPATYGKLDNFCFYKGKLCKAEVNGRTVIGYHTIFSFGLSNVEVDGKSFSIEPSIKTFQDSDIKIDWTILDSSFEFALQNLSESSIKILWDNMSFVDIFKESNKVINGETIKAHIGMPQPASIVPKGTKFSAVGVPYPKRRFILNRYLCPEELADSQQNERKYEIGILLPIEKEGNIKEYLFTFKVDDIIVKKVKPSIM
;
A
#
# COMPACT_ATOMS: atom_id res chain seq x y z
N MET A 1 -52.62 38.41 6.66
CA MET A 1 -51.52 38.40 7.61
C MET A 1 -51.55 37.19 8.56
N ILE A 2 -52.66 36.87 9.16
CA ILE A 2 -52.79 35.73 10.12
C ILE A 2 -52.52 34.34 9.48
N LEU A 3 -52.92 34.14 8.21
CA LEU A 3 -52.71 32.84 7.51
C LEU A 3 -51.20 32.59 7.17
N TYR A 4 -50.45 33.64 6.95
CA TYR A 4 -48.99 33.56 6.65
C TYR A 4 -48.18 33.24 7.90
N MET A 5 -48.52 33.81 9.05
CA MET A 5 -47.88 33.50 10.34
C MET A 5 -48.15 32.03 10.78
N ARG A 6 -49.34 31.46 10.49
CA ARG A 6 -49.60 30.03 10.77
C ARG A 6 -48.74 29.09 9.94
N LYS A 7 -48.49 29.41 8.66
CA LYS A 7 -47.59 28.59 7.81
C LYS A 7 -46.14 28.64 8.28
N ILE A 8 -45.65 29.79 8.68
CA ILE A 8 -44.28 29.94 9.19
C ILE A 8 -44.12 29.20 10.53
N PHE A 9 -45.13 29.27 11.39
CA PHE A 9 -45.10 28.54 12.67
C PHE A 9 -45.14 27.03 12.47
N PHE A 10 -45.89 26.51 11.51
CA PHE A 10 -45.94 25.08 11.16
C PHE A 10 -44.60 24.63 10.57
N ILE A 11 -43.95 25.42 9.72
CA ILE A 11 -42.63 25.09 9.17
C ILE A 11 -41.56 25.10 10.25
N ALA A 12 -41.55 26.07 11.15
CA ALA A 12 -40.59 26.15 12.26
C ALA A 12 -40.78 25.01 13.27
N VAL A 13 -42.03 24.62 13.58
CA VAL A 13 -42.32 23.46 14.44
C VAL A 13 -41.96 22.17 13.75
N PHE A 14 -42.16 22.05 12.43
CA PHE A 14 -41.80 20.88 11.66
C PHE A 14 -40.27 20.74 11.55
N PHE A 15 -39.54 21.85 11.37
CA PHE A 15 -38.07 21.84 11.41
C PHE A 15 -37.50 21.51 12.79
N SER A 16 -38.11 22.03 13.85
CA SER A 16 -37.70 21.69 15.23
C SER A 16 -38.06 20.24 15.59
N LEU A 17 -39.18 19.70 15.07
CA LEU A 17 -39.53 18.29 15.23
C LEU A 17 -38.56 17.37 14.43
N ILE A 18 -38.16 17.78 13.24
CA ILE A 18 -37.15 17.06 12.45
C ILE A 18 -35.79 17.09 13.14
N GLN A 19 -35.40 18.22 13.72
CA GLN A 19 -34.18 18.27 14.55
C GLN A 19 -34.32 17.47 15.83
N TYR A 20 -35.51 17.42 16.44
CA TYR A 20 -35.78 16.61 17.63
C TYR A 20 -35.86 15.12 17.32
N LEU A 21 -36.37 14.73 16.14
CA LEU A 21 -36.37 13.35 15.64
C LEU A 21 -34.98 12.87 15.21
N ASN A 22 -34.08 13.78 14.81
CA ASN A 22 -32.70 13.47 14.53
C ASN A 22 -31.82 13.42 15.79
N ALA A 23 -32.33 13.87 16.93
CA ALA A 23 -31.73 13.70 18.24
C ALA A 23 -32.26 12.45 18.97
N GLN A 24 -32.59 11.38 18.24
CA GLN A 24 -32.80 10.09 18.89
C GLN A 24 -31.48 9.63 19.47
N THR A 25 -31.37 9.73 20.77
CA THR A 25 -30.37 9.02 21.57
C THR A 25 -30.45 7.53 21.24
N ILE A 26 -29.52 7.09 20.44
CA ILE A 26 -29.43 5.68 20.08
C ILE A 26 -28.65 5.02 21.20
N GLY A 27 -29.36 4.21 22.01
CA GLY A 27 -28.71 3.37 23.01
C GLY A 27 -27.93 2.26 22.31
N GLU A 28 -26.64 2.15 22.61
CA GLU A 28 -25.78 1.12 22.05
C GLU A 28 -25.20 0.21 23.13
N ILE A 29 -24.88 -1.02 22.76
CA ILE A 29 -24.32 -2.00 23.67
C ILE A 29 -22.81 -2.11 23.39
N ALA A 30 -21.99 -1.84 24.42
CA ALA A 30 -20.56 -2.08 24.33
C ALA A 30 -20.29 -3.59 24.19
N LEU A 31 -19.69 -3.99 23.07
CA LEU A 31 -19.37 -5.41 22.79
C LEU A 31 -18.21 -5.94 23.60
N TYR A 32 -17.20 -5.12 23.70
CA TYR A 32 -15.94 -5.44 24.34
C TYR A 32 -15.75 -4.61 25.60
N LYS A 33 -14.75 -4.95 26.38
CA LYS A 33 -14.29 -4.11 27.47
C LYS A 33 -13.90 -2.75 26.87
N ALA A 34 -14.65 -1.70 27.16
CA ALA A 34 -14.37 -0.35 26.73
C ALA A 34 -13.64 0.42 27.84
N TYR A 35 -12.63 1.18 27.45
CA TYR A 35 -12.09 2.22 28.31
C TYR A 35 -12.95 3.47 28.16
N PHE A 36 -13.41 4.00 29.30
CA PHE A 36 -14.26 5.18 29.37
C PHE A 36 -13.46 6.29 30.02
N PHE A 37 -13.19 7.33 29.26
CA PHE A 37 -12.46 8.52 29.68
C PHE A 37 -13.46 9.62 29.98
N GLU A 38 -13.53 10.09 31.24
CA GLU A 38 -14.44 11.18 31.59
C GLU A 38 -14.10 12.45 30.79
N GLU A 39 -15.09 13.24 30.43
CA GLU A 39 -14.94 14.46 29.64
C GLU A 39 -13.94 15.43 30.29
N GLY A 40 -13.13 16.12 29.47
CA GLY A 40 -12.13 17.09 29.92
C GLY A 40 -10.73 16.52 30.17
N GLN A 41 -10.50 15.24 29.91
CA GLN A 41 -9.15 14.66 29.97
C GLN A 41 -8.38 14.84 28.67
N ASP A 42 -7.07 15.08 28.80
CA ASP A 42 -6.15 15.15 27.69
C ASP A 42 -5.76 13.74 27.22
N LEU A 43 -6.37 13.28 26.12
CA LEU A 43 -6.14 11.97 25.54
C LEU A 43 -4.82 11.85 24.78
N SER A 44 -4.06 12.92 24.61
CA SER A 44 -2.73 12.88 23.99
C SER A 44 -1.65 12.30 24.92
N LYS A 45 -1.95 12.22 26.23
CA LYS A 45 -1.04 11.65 27.22
C LYS A 45 -0.97 10.14 27.18
N PRO A 46 0.12 9.54 27.66
CA PRO A 46 0.21 8.09 27.86
C PRO A 46 -0.95 7.55 28.71
N LEU A 47 -1.45 6.38 28.39
CA LEU A 47 -2.61 5.76 29.06
C LEU A 47 -2.39 5.59 30.57
N SER A 48 -1.15 5.47 31.01
CA SER A 48 -0.74 5.40 32.44
C SER A 48 -1.00 6.69 33.20
N GLU A 49 -1.11 7.82 32.50
CA GLU A 49 -1.32 9.15 33.09
C GLU A 49 -2.78 9.60 32.97
N ILE A 50 -3.62 8.87 32.25
CA ILE A 50 -5.02 9.24 32.01
C ILE A 50 -5.92 8.44 32.97
N LYS A 51 -6.78 9.14 33.66
CA LYS A 51 -7.77 8.49 34.52
C LYS A 51 -8.92 7.94 33.70
N TYR A 52 -9.12 6.64 33.75
CA TYR A 52 -10.21 5.98 33.03
C TYR A 52 -10.95 4.99 33.93
N SER A 53 -12.18 4.69 33.55
CA SER A 53 -12.94 3.57 34.09
C SER A 53 -13.20 2.53 32.97
N THR A 54 -13.72 1.37 33.34
CA THR A 54 -13.99 0.32 32.38
C THR A 54 -15.48 0.05 32.28
N ILE A 55 -16.01 0.06 31.06
CA ILE A 55 -17.36 -0.44 30.78
C ILE A 55 -17.23 -1.92 30.43
N LYS A 56 -17.95 -2.77 31.19
CA LYS A 56 -17.95 -4.22 30.97
C LYS A 56 -18.73 -4.56 29.68
N LYS A 57 -18.36 -5.68 29.04
CA LYS A 57 -19.08 -6.25 27.90
C LYS A 57 -20.58 -6.38 28.19
N GLY A 58 -21.41 -6.05 27.21
CA GLY A 58 -22.88 -6.15 27.27
C GLY A 58 -23.57 -5.02 28.03
N LYS A 59 -22.85 -3.95 28.42
CA LYS A 59 -23.45 -2.75 28.98
C LYS A 59 -23.84 -1.78 27.89
N GLU A 60 -24.97 -1.09 28.11
CA GLU A 60 -25.50 -0.08 27.22
C GLU A 60 -24.90 1.29 27.52
N VAL A 61 -24.68 2.07 26.48
CA VAL A 61 -24.25 3.46 26.53
C VAL A 61 -25.15 4.30 25.61
N GLU A 62 -25.38 5.53 26.00
CA GLU A 62 -26.11 6.52 25.19
C GLU A 62 -25.10 7.33 24.38
N ILE A 63 -25.20 7.31 23.04
CA ILE A 63 -24.33 8.11 22.18
C ILE A 63 -24.81 9.56 22.18
N ILE A 64 -23.97 10.47 22.62
CA ILE A 64 -24.26 11.92 22.70
C ILE A 64 -23.86 12.60 21.41
N SER A 65 -22.63 12.36 20.96
CA SER A 65 -22.07 12.97 19.77
C SER A 65 -20.84 12.18 19.30
N VAL A 66 -20.40 12.48 18.11
CA VAL A 66 -19.14 11.96 17.56
C VAL A 66 -18.24 13.14 17.24
N ASP A 67 -16.93 12.93 17.35
CA ASP A 67 -15.98 13.86 16.79
C ASP A 67 -15.93 13.63 15.28
N THR A 68 -16.41 14.60 14.50
CA THR A 68 -16.43 14.49 13.03
C THR A 68 -15.05 14.58 12.41
N THR A 69 -14.03 14.96 13.18
CA THR A 69 -12.63 14.99 12.76
C THR A 69 -11.90 13.69 13.12
N ASP A 70 -12.45 12.91 14.03
CA ASP A 70 -11.90 11.63 14.50
C ASP A 70 -12.94 10.51 14.37
N ALA A 71 -12.77 9.67 13.35
CA ALA A 71 -13.66 8.53 13.09
C ALA A 71 -13.54 7.39 14.12
N PHE A 72 -12.67 7.51 15.11
CA PHE A 72 -12.35 6.42 16.05
C PHE A 72 -12.97 6.58 17.43
N HIS A 73 -13.42 7.78 17.79
CA HIS A 73 -13.96 8.07 19.09
C HIS A 73 -15.39 8.63 19.05
N CYS A 74 -16.16 8.34 20.06
CA CYS A 74 -17.47 8.94 20.26
C CYS A 74 -17.68 9.36 21.72
N ILE A 75 -18.45 10.43 21.89
CA ILE A 75 -18.87 10.91 23.21
C ILE A 75 -20.13 10.16 23.62
N VAL A 76 -20.08 9.53 24.78
CA VAL A 76 -21.18 8.74 25.31
C VAL A 76 -21.54 9.15 26.72
N LYS A 77 -22.76 8.81 27.14
CA LYS A 77 -23.18 8.88 28.54
C LYS A 77 -23.33 7.47 29.11
N TYR A 78 -22.64 7.24 30.20
CA TYR A 78 -22.70 5.98 30.96
C TYR A 78 -22.89 6.24 32.44
N LYS A 79 -23.95 5.67 33.04
CA LYS A 79 -24.31 5.88 34.44
C LYS A 79 -24.39 7.36 34.83
N GLY A 80 -24.96 8.18 33.94
CA GLY A 80 -25.13 9.63 34.15
C GLY A 80 -23.91 10.48 33.90
N LYS A 81 -22.72 9.92 33.66
CA LYS A 81 -21.48 10.65 33.34
C LYS A 81 -21.24 10.70 31.84
N ARG A 82 -20.75 11.84 31.36
CA ARG A 82 -20.26 12.02 29.98
C ARG A 82 -18.80 11.65 29.89
N GLY A 83 -18.42 11.06 28.76
CA GLY A 83 -17.04 10.69 28.51
C GLY A 83 -16.86 10.13 27.10
N ILE A 84 -15.64 9.76 26.80
CA ILE A 84 -15.20 9.31 25.49
C ILE A 84 -14.95 7.81 25.53
N ILE A 85 -15.37 7.11 24.48
CA ILE A 85 -14.99 5.71 24.24
C ILE A 85 -14.51 5.57 22.81
N HIS A 86 -13.69 4.53 22.56
CA HIS A 86 -13.33 4.14 21.21
C HIS A 86 -14.52 3.44 20.54
N ASN A 87 -14.85 3.80 19.31
CA ASN A 87 -16.04 3.29 18.59
C ASN A 87 -15.98 1.77 18.32
N SER A 88 -14.77 1.16 18.28
CA SER A 88 -14.62 -0.29 18.16
C SER A 88 -15.24 -1.08 19.32
N ALA A 89 -15.53 -0.41 20.44
CA ALA A 89 -16.23 -1.03 21.57
C ALA A 89 -17.74 -1.17 21.36
N LEU A 90 -18.32 -0.49 20.39
CA LEU A 90 -19.75 -0.56 20.08
C LEU A 90 -20.09 -1.87 19.36
N LYS A 91 -21.23 -2.45 19.67
CA LYS A 91 -21.76 -3.64 19.02
C LYS A 91 -22.10 -3.38 17.55
N ASP A 92 -22.72 -2.24 17.30
CA ASP A 92 -23.02 -1.75 15.96
C ASP A 92 -22.53 -0.30 15.83
N ARG A 93 -21.28 -0.17 15.38
CA ARG A 93 -20.67 1.16 15.17
C ARG A 93 -21.26 1.92 13.98
N PHE A 94 -22.00 1.24 13.10
CA PHE A 94 -22.58 1.86 11.92
C PHE A 94 -23.75 2.78 12.26
N VAL A 95 -24.28 2.71 13.47
CA VAL A 95 -25.20 3.72 14.04
C VAL A 95 -24.57 5.11 14.11
N LEU A 96 -23.24 5.20 14.04
CA LEU A 96 -22.53 6.46 13.99
C LEU A 96 -22.63 7.17 12.63
N ILE A 97 -22.96 6.46 11.55
CA ILE A 97 -23.04 7.03 10.18
C ILE A 97 -23.85 8.33 10.11
N PRO A 98 -25.05 8.43 10.72
CA PRO A 98 -25.83 9.65 10.66
C PRO A 98 -25.18 10.90 11.29
N PHE A 99 -24.21 10.71 12.17
CA PHE A 99 -23.50 11.82 12.82
C PHE A 99 -22.41 12.46 11.95
N TYR A 100 -21.99 11.78 10.87
CA TYR A 100 -20.95 12.26 9.98
C TYR A 100 -21.56 12.82 8.69
N SER A 101 -21.53 14.13 8.53
CA SER A 101 -22.07 14.81 7.33
C SER A 101 -21.26 14.53 6.06
N ASN A 102 -20.03 14.06 6.19
CA ASN A 102 -19.11 13.78 5.11
C ASN A 102 -19.11 12.33 4.62
N ILE A 103 -19.97 11.48 5.20
CA ILE A 103 -20.19 10.11 4.69
C ILE A 103 -21.00 10.18 3.41
N ARG A 104 -20.44 9.71 2.34
CA ARG A 104 -21.11 9.67 1.04
C ARG A 104 -22.06 8.49 0.97
N LYS A 105 -23.27 8.72 0.45
CA LYS A 105 -24.36 7.72 0.40
C LYS A 105 -23.93 6.44 -0.32
N GLU A 106 -23.13 6.55 -1.37
CA GLU A 106 -22.62 5.41 -2.13
C GLU A 106 -21.73 4.46 -1.32
N TYR A 107 -21.14 4.94 -0.22
CA TYR A 107 -20.26 4.10 0.63
C TYR A 107 -20.94 3.57 1.89
N ALA A 108 -22.11 4.09 2.25
CA ALA A 108 -22.81 3.68 3.48
C ALA A 108 -23.04 2.16 3.56
N GLU A 109 -23.47 1.52 2.47
CA GLU A 109 -23.69 0.08 2.44
C GLU A 109 -22.38 -0.73 2.54
N TYR A 110 -21.29 -0.25 1.94
CA TYR A 110 -19.98 -0.90 2.07
C TYR A 110 -19.46 -0.82 3.51
N ILE A 111 -19.66 0.33 4.18
CA ILE A 111 -19.30 0.49 5.59
C ILE A 111 -20.12 -0.50 6.45
N LYS A 112 -21.43 -0.60 6.27
CA LYS A 112 -22.32 -1.54 7.00
C LYS A 112 -21.91 -3.00 6.79
N THR A 113 -21.52 -3.37 5.58
CA THR A 113 -21.12 -4.75 5.26
C THR A 113 -19.68 -5.06 5.63
N GLY A 114 -18.94 -4.06 6.11
CA GLY A 114 -17.53 -4.24 6.48
C GLY A 114 -16.58 -4.40 5.30
N VAL A 115 -17.00 -3.97 4.11
CA VAL A 115 -16.24 -4.13 2.87
C VAL A 115 -15.59 -2.81 2.49
N PRO A 116 -14.25 -2.71 2.51
CA PRO A 116 -13.57 -1.51 2.04
C PRO A 116 -13.81 -1.32 0.53
N TYR A 117 -13.92 -0.06 0.10
CA TYR A 117 -14.15 0.26 -1.30
C TYR A 117 -13.25 1.41 -1.79
N TYR A 118 -12.85 1.33 -3.06
CA TYR A 118 -12.00 2.35 -3.68
C TYR A 118 -12.62 3.74 -3.62
N GLY A 119 -11.83 4.72 -3.24
CA GLY A 119 -12.25 6.12 -3.15
C GLY A 119 -12.90 6.52 -1.83
N MET A 120 -13.10 5.61 -0.86
CA MET A 120 -13.48 5.99 0.51
C MET A 120 -12.50 7.00 1.08
N ASN A 121 -13.00 7.99 1.83
CA ASN A 121 -12.14 8.89 2.59
C ASN A 121 -11.69 8.24 3.92
N GLU A 122 -10.84 8.94 4.65
CA GLU A 122 -10.31 8.45 5.94
C GLU A 122 -11.42 8.23 6.97
N THR A 123 -12.42 9.12 7.04
CA THR A 123 -13.57 8.97 7.95
C THR A 123 -14.40 7.73 7.62
N GLU A 124 -14.73 7.53 6.35
CA GLU A 124 -15.49 6.36 5.87
C GLU A 124 -14.73 5.06 6.16
N THR A 125 -13.42 5.06 5.93
CA THR A 125 -12.56 3.91 6.22
C THR A 125 -12.40 3.70 7.72
N GLY A 126 -12.26 4.76 8.51
CA GLY A 126 -12.18 4.70 9.97
C GLY A 126 -13.42 4.05 10.59
N LEU A 127 -14.62 4.43 10.12
CA LEU A 127 -15.87 3.78 10.55
C LEU A 127 -15.91 2.31 10.17
N LEU A 128 -15.39 1.96 8.99
CA LEU A 128 -15.34 0.57 8.53
C LEU A 128 -14.45 -0.29 9.41
N VAL A 129 -13.23 0.16 9.71
CA VAL A 129 -12.27 -0.63 10.49
C VAL A 129 -12.50 -0.50 12.00
N GLY A 130 -12.93 0.66 12.47
CA GLY A 130 -13.27 0.91 13.87
C GLY A 130 -12.10 0.83 14.86
N ILE A 131 -10.87 0.87 14.39
CA ILE A 131 -9.64 0.71 15.17
C ILE A 131 -8.66 1.80 14.77
N ASN A 132 -7.95 2.38 15.73
CA ASN A 132 -6.94 3.41 15.49
C ASN A 132 -5.72 2.79 14.80
N PRO A 133 -5.34 3.24 13.59
CA PRO A 133 -4.14 2.81 12.93
C PRO A 133 -2.92 3.60 13.39
N GLU A 134 -1.75 3.05 13.16
CA GLU A 134 -0.52 3.83 13.05
C GLU A 134 -0.50 4.54 11.70
N ILE A 135 -0.39 5.87 11.71
CA ILE A 135 -0.44 6.69 10.50
C ILE A 135 0.98 7.02 10.06
N GLU A 136 1.33 6.60 8.86
CA GLU A 136 2.62 6.89 8.22
C GLU A 136 2.39 7.76 6.97
N LYS A 137 3.05 8.91 6.90
CA LYS A 137 3.11 9.71 5.68
C LYS A 137 4.29 9.27 4.83
N SER A 138 4.09 9.11 3.54
CA SER A 138 5.17 8.75 2.64
C SER A 138 6.21 9.87 2.57
N SER A 139 7.49 9.51 2.74
CA SER A 139 8.62 10.45 2.56
C SER A 139 8.85 10.81 1.09
N ILE A 140 8.35 9.99 0.16
CA ILE A 140 8.54 10.16 -1.29
C ILE A 140 7.42 11.01 -1.88
N ASN A 141 6.18 10.79 -1.45
CA ASN A 141 5.01 11.51 -1.94
C ASN A 141 4.11 11.92 -0.77
N PRO A 142 4.04 13.23 -0.42
CA PRO A 142 3.27 13.71 0.73
C PRO A 142 1.75 13.51 0.59
N ASN A 143 1.26 13.24 -0.61
CA ASN A 143 -0.15 12.93 -0.87
C ASN A 143 -0.53 11.49 -0.47
N ILE A 144 0.46 10.66 -0.08
CA ILE A 144 0.24 9.28 0.31
C ILE A 144 0.28 9.16 1.82
N VAL A 145 -0.82 8.65 2.36
CA VAL A 145 -0.96 8.31 3.78
C VAL A 145 -1.19 6.81 3.87
N LYS A 146 -0.44 6.14 4.73
CA LYS A 146 -0.59 4.71 5.00
C LYS A 146 -1.08 4.51 6.42
N TRP A 147 -2.09 3.67 6.55
CA TRP A 147 -2.58 3.19 7.83
C TRP A 147 -2.07 1.77 8.04
N ARG A 148 -1.34 1.56 9.13
CA ARG A 148 -0.88 0.25 9.57
C ARG A 148 -1.61 -0.13 10.83
N PHE A 149 -1.99 -1.39 10.93
CA PHE A 149 -2.64 -1.92 12.12
C PHE A 149 -1.67 -2.83 12.84
N PRO A 150 -1.52 -2.68 14.18
CA PRO A 150 -0.71 -3.59 14.98
C PRO A 150 -1.17 -5.04 14.80
N ALA A 151 -0.22 -5.97 14.77
CA ALA A 151 -0.46 -7.41 14.58
C ALA A 151 -1.46 -8.01 15.59
N THR A 152 -1.66 -7.36 16.74
CA THR A 152 -2.63 -7.75 17.77
C THR A 152 -4.08 -7.67 17.30
N TYR A 153 -4.38 -6.93 16.26
CA TYR A 153 -5.72 -6.82 15.67
C TYR A 153 -6.00 -7.83 14.54
N GLY A 154 -5.06 -8.68 14.25
CA GLY A 154 -5.19 -10.01 13.66
C GLY A 154 -5.44 -10.08 12.17
N LYS A 155 -6.25 -9.23 11.57
CA LYS A 155 -6.71 -9.41 10.19
C LYS A 155 -6.57 -8.19 9.30
N LEU A 156 -6.34 -7.02 9.88
CA LEU A 156 -6.23 -5.76 9.15
C LEU A 156 -4.74 -5.44 9.00
N ASP A 157 -4.26 -5.40 7.77
CA ASP A 157 -2.83 -5.21 7.54
C ASP A 157 -2.51 -3.75 7.21
N ASN A 158 -2.95 -3.29 6.04
CA ASN A 158 -2.57 -1.97 5.54
C ASN A 158 -3.67 -1.34 4.69
N PHE A 159 -3.85 -0.04 4.87
CA PHE A 159 -4.68 0.79 3.99
C PHE A 159 -3.82 1.93 3.46
N CYS A 160 -3.96 2.25 2.19
CA CYS A 160 -3.23 3.34 1.56
C CYS A 160 -4.20 4.35 0.98
N PHE A 161 -4.01 5.61 1.32
CA PHE A 161 -4.78 6.74 0.82
C PHE A 161 -3.90 7.59 -0.09
N TYR A 162 -4.48 8.04 -1.17
CA TYR A 162 -3.90 9.03 -2.06
C TYR A 162 -4.82 10.24 -2.14
N LYS A 163 -4.29 11.43 -1.79
CA LYS A 163 -5.10 12.67 -1.69
C LYS A 163 -6.37 12.46 -0.85
N GLY A 164 -6.25 11.78 0.29
CA GLY A 164 -7.34 11.49 1.20
C GLY A 164 -8.38 10.47 0.73
N LYS A 165 -8.12 9.74 -0.38
CA LYS A 165 -9.01 8.68 -0.92
C LYS A 165 -8.34 7.32 -0.84
N LEU A 166 -9.06 6.33 -0.32
CA LEU A 166 -8.58 4.95 -0.26
C LEU A 166 -8.30 4.41 -1.66
N CYS A 167 -7.05 4.05 -1.91
CA CYS A 167 -6.60 3.52 -3.18
C CYS A 167 -6.15 2.06 -3.09
N LYS A 168 -5.80 1.58 -1.88
CA LYS A 168 -5.39 0.19 -1.64
C LYS A 168 -5.79 -0.24 -0.23
N ALA A 169 -6.23 -1.50 -0.11
CA ALA A 169 -6.42 -2.15 1.19
C ALA A 169 -5.93 -3.60 1.12
N GLU A 170 -5.19 -4.00 2.14
CA GLU A 170 -4.75 -5.37 2.39
C GLU A 170 -5.40 -5.88 3.67
N VAL A 171 -5.89 -7.12 3.61
CA VAL A 171 -6.51 -7.81 4.73
C VAL A 171 -6.05 -9.26 4.73
N ASN A 172 -5.47 -9.74 5.82
CA ASN A 172 -4.86 -11.07 5.93
C ASN A 172 -3.78 -11.33 4.85
N GLY A 173 -2.94 -10.34 4.55
CA GLY A 173 -1.90 -10.43 3.52
C GLY A 173 -2.44 -10.51 2.09
N ARG A 174 -3.75 -10.28 1.88
CA ARG A 174 -4.37 -10.27 0.54
C ARG A 174 -4.83 -8.86 0.19
N THR A 175 -4.50 -8.41 -1.01
CA THR A 175 -5.05 -7.17 -1.54
C THR A 175 -6.53 -7.36 -1.84
N VAL A 176 -7.40 -6.66 -1.13
CA VAL A 176 -8.87 -6.71 -1.30
C VAL A 176 -9.37 -5.53 -2.11
N ILE A 177 -8.64 -4.42 -2.09
CA ILE A 177 -8.84 -3.26 -2.97
C ILE A 177 -7.51 -2.82 -3.49
N GLY A 178 -7.50 -2.30 -4.68
CA GLY A 178 -6.36 -1.69 -5.31
C GLY A 178 -6.33 -1.99 -6.78
N TYR A 179 -5.25 -1.58 -7.36
CA TYR A 179 -4.95 -1.88 -8.73
C TYR A 179 -3.70 -2.74 -8.74
N HIS A 180 -3.80 -3.87 -9.36
CA HIS A 180 -2.63 -4.67 -9.65
C HIS A 180 -1.93 -3.97 -10.82
N THR A 181 -0.84 -3.32 -10.51
CA THR A 181 -0.05 -2.59 -11.49
C THR A 181 1.08 -3.50 -11.96
N ILE A 182 1.11 -3.77 -13.23
CA ILE A 182 2.15 -4.56 -13.88
C ILE A 182 2.97 -3.59 -14.73
N PHE A 183 4.25 -3.49 -14.42
CA PHE A 183 5.19 -2.69 -15.17
C PHE A 183 5.82 -3.52 -16.28
N SER A 184 5.76 -3.03 -17.52
CA SER A 184 6.62 -3.50 -18.59
C SER A 184 7.88 -2.67 -18.61
N PHE A 185 9.02 -3.32 -18.69
CA PHE A 185 10.32 -2.66 -18.75
C PHE A 185 10.96 -2.91 -20.12
N GLY A 186 11.33 -1.85 -20.81
CA GLY A 186 12.13 -1.86 -22.01
C GLY A 186 13.60 -1.55 -21.70
N LEU A 187 14.50 -2.16 -22.42
CA LEU A 187 15.94 -1.85 -22.37
C LEU A 187 16.16 -0.45 -22.95
N SER A 188 16.72 0.46 -22.15
CA SER A 188 16.92 1.87 -22.55
C SER A 188 18.36 2.25 -22.81
N ASN A 189 19.28 1.60 -22.11
CA ASN A 189 20.70 1.85 -22.26
C ASN A 189 21.51 0.61 -21.86
N VAL A 190 22.65 0.41 -22.49
CA VAL A 190 23.67 -0.53 -22.06
C VAL A 190 24.98 0.21 -21.96
N GLU A 191 25.64 0.08 -20.83
CA GLU A 191 27.00 0.56 -20.62
C GLU A 191 27.94 -0.62 -20.56
N VAL A 192 29.01 -0.58 -21.34
CA VAL A 192 30.03 -1.62 -21.40
C VAL A 192 31.39 -0.97 -21.14
N ASP A 193 32.00 -1.32 -20.01
CA ASP A 193 33.28 -0.76 -19.56
C ASP A 193 33.30 0.78 -19.65
N GLY A 194 32.21 1.42 -19.17
CA GLY A 194 32.05 2.89 -19.17
C GLY A 194 31.63 3.52 -20.51
N LYS A 195 31.40 2.75 -21.56
CA LYS A 195 30.86 3.23 -22.84
C LYS A 195 29.37 2.97 -22.96
N SER A 196 28.59 4.02 -23.13
CA SER A 196 27.13 3.93 -23.24
C SER A 196 26.67 3.68 -24.67
N PHE A 197 25.71 2.77 -24.81
CA PHE A 197 24.99 2.45 -26.04
C PHE A 197 23.50 2.69 -25.80
N SER A 198 22.94 3.72 -26.41
CA SER A 198 21.51 3.98 -26.39
C SER A 198 20.76 2.95 -27.21
N ILE A 199 19.69 2.41 -26.66
CA ILE A 199 18.87 1.37 -27.28
C ILE A 199 17.44 1.89 -27.42
N GLU A 200 16.77 1.53 -28.52
CA GLU A 200 15.35 1.84 -28.69
C GLU A 200 14.54 1.08 -27.62
N PRO A 201 13.65 1.77 -26.87
CA PRO A 201 12.98 1.20 -25.69
C PRO A 201 12.12 -0.06 -25.93
N SER A 202 11.73 -0.32 -27.18
CA SER A 202 10.96 -1.52 -27.57
C SER A 202 11.79 -2.80 -27.64
N ILE A 203 13.13 -2.68 -27.58
CA ILE A 203 14.04 -3.81 -27.77
C ILE A 203 14.46 -4.33 -26.39
N LYS A 204 14.31 -5.64 -26.17
CA LYS A 204 14.76 -6.34 -24.94
C LYS A 204 16.04 -7.13 -25.16
N THR A 205 16.63 -6.98 -26.31
CA THR A 205 17.83 -7.72 -26.77
C THR A 205 19.01 -6.76 -26.92
N PHE A 206 20.16 -7.16 -26.45
CA PHE A 206 21.43 -6.49 -26.73
C PHE A 206 22.39 -7.48 -27.40
N GLN A 207 23.23 -6.99 -28.29
CA GLN A 207 24.28 -7.78 -28.94
C GLN A 207 25.52 -6.92 -29.18
N ASP A 208 26.68 -7.50 -28.84
CA ASP A 208 27.98 -7.00 -29.24
C ASP A 208 28.80 -8.11 -29.92
N SER A 209 30.11 -7.98 -29.95
CA SER A 209 31.03 -9.01 -30.51
C SER A 209 31.15 -10.26 -29.64
N ASP A 210 30.87 -10.14 -28.35
CA ASP A 210 31.12 -11.22 -27.38
C ASP A 210 29.83 -11.96 -27.00
N ILE A 211 28.71 -11.22 -26.88
CA ILE A 211 27.46 -11.79 -26.41
C ILE A 211 26.25 -11.28 -27.18
N LYS A 212 25.21 -12.12 -27.23
CA LYS A 212 23.83 -11.70 -27.48
C LYS A 212 23.01 -12.09 -26.25
N ILE A 213 22.21 -11.15 -25.71
CA ILE A 213 21.42 -11.38 -24.52
C ILE A 213 19.99 -10.86 -24.70
N ASP A 214 19.02 -11.68 -24.35
CA ASP A 214 17.58 -11.35 -24.30
C ASP A 214 17.15 -11.28 -22.84
N TRP A 215 16.35 -10.27 -22.48
CA TRP A 215 15.91 -10.02 -21.12
C TRP A 215 14.41 -10.14 -20.97
N THR A 216 13.99 -10.71 -19.83
CA THR A 216 12.60 -10.67 -19.34
C THR A 216 12.60 -10.19 -17.90
N ILE A 217 11.99 -9.04 -17.65
CA ILE A 217 11.84 -8.48 -16.30
C ILE A 217 10.50 -8.94 -15.75
N LEU A 218 10.53 -9.62 -14.61
CA LEU A 218 9.37 -10.15 -13.88
C LEU A 218 9.12 -9.35 -12.59
N ASP A 219 8.04 -9.65 -11.89
CA ASP A 219 7.65 -8.93 -10.66
C ASP A 219 8.66 -9.02 -9.51
N SER A 220 9.41 -10.09 -9.41
CA SER A 220 10.34 -10.37 -8.31
C SER A 220 11.64 -11.02 -8.74
N SER A 221 11.90 -11.05 -10.03
CA SER A 221 13.08 -11.65 -10.64
C SER A 221 13.26 -11.12 -12.05
N PHE A 222 14.36 -11.39 -12.63
CA PHE A 222 14.58 -11.22 -14.05
C PHE A 222 15.14 -12.51 -14.64
N GLU A 223 14.81 -12.75 -15.88
CA GLU A 223 15.34 -13.86 -16.66
C GLU A 223 16.17 -13.31 -17.79
N PHE A 224 17.20 -14.03 -18.16
CA PHE A 224 17.96 -13.73 -19.36
C PHE A 224 18.36 -15.00 -20.10
N ALA A 225 18.44 -14.89 -21.41
CA ALA A 225 19.01 -15.87 -22.30
C ALA A 225 20.24 -15.27 -23.00
N LEU A 226 21.42 -15.75 -22.63
CA LEU A 226 22.70 -15.27 -23.15
C LEU A 226 23.26 -16.29 -24.13
N GLN A 227 23.64 -15.82 -25.31
CA GLN A 227 24.41 -16.58 -26.31
C GLN A 227 25.84 -16.06 -26.32
N ASN A 228 26.79 -16.96 -26.15
CA ASN A 228 28.20 -16.64 -26.30
C ASN A 228 28.59 -16.60 -27.78
N LEU A 229 28.89 -15.40 -28.28
CA LEU A 229 29.34 -15.14 -29.66
C LEU A 229 30.85 -15.09 -29.81
N SER A 230 31.57 -15.08 -28.68
CA SER A 230 33.03 -14.97 -28.66
C SER A 230 33.71 -16.26 -29.11
N GLU A 231 35.02 -16.16 -29.36
CA GLU A 231 35.85 -17.31 -29.82
C GLU A 231 36.24 -18.26 -28.68
N SER A 232 35.97 -17.87 -27.41
CA SER A 232 36.32 -18.65 -26.22
C SER A 232 35.13 -18.85 -25.29
N SER A 233 35.24 -19.70 -24.28
CA SER A 233 34.25 -19.81 -23.19
C SER A 233 34.25 -18.54 -22.36
N ILE A 234 33.09 -18.14 -21.89
CA ILE A 234 32.91 -17.03 -20.95
C ILE A 234 32.34 -17.56 -19.62
N LYS A 235 32.51 -16.76 -18.55
CA LYS A 235 31.97 -17.05 -17.23
C LYS A 235 31.11 -15.88 -16.75
N ILE A 236 29.92 -16.21 -16.27
CA ILE A 236 29.03 -15.25 -15.58
C ILE A 236 29.39 -15.26 -14.09
N LEU A 237 29.79 -14.10 -13.54
CA LEU A 237 30.26 -13.95 -12.17
C LEU A 237 29.11 -13.50 -11.26
N TRP A 238 28.33 -14.45 -10.72
CA TRP A 238 27.14 -14.20 -9.92
C TRP A 238 27.39 -13.36 -8.65
N ASP A 239 28.54 -13.54 -7.98
CA ASP A 239 28.84 -12.79 -6.76
C ASP A 239 29.07 -11.31 -7.01
N ASN A 240 29.45 -10.94 -8.22
CA ASN A 240 29.69 -9.57 -8.65
C ASN A 240 28.47 -8.97 -9.38
N MET A 241 27.43 -9.79 -9.63
CA MET A 241 26.22 -9.34 -10.24
C MET A 241 25.39 -8.50 -9.27
N SER A 242 24.88 -7.35 -9.71
CA SER A 242 24.05 -6.50 -8.88
C SER A 242 22.81 -6.00 -9.61
N PHE A 243 21.78 -5.74 -8.82
CA PHE A 243 20.53 -5.14 -9.26
C PHE A 243 20.39 -3.77 -8.62
N VAL A 244 20.19 -2.75 -9.43
CA VAL A 244 19.92 -1.39 -8.98
C VAL A 244 18.41 -1.16 -9.06
N ASP A 245 17.79 -0.92 -7.92
CA ASP A 245 16.34 -0.70 -7.86
C ASP A 245 15.94 0.73 -8.27
N ILE A 246 14.65 0.99 -8.29
CA ILE A 246 14.08 2.31 -8.64
C ILE A 246 14.50 3.44 -7.69
N PHE A 247 14.97 3.10 -6.49
CA PHE A 247 15.50 4.07 -5.52
C PHE A 247 17.00 4.30 -5.70
N LYS A 248 17.61 3.68 -6.73
CA LYS A 248 19.05 3.67 -7.00
C LYS A 248 19.86 2.96 -5.91
N GLU A 249 19.23 2.04 -5.17
CA GLU A 249 19.92 1.17 -4.22
C GLU A 249 20.42 -0.09 -4.93
N SER A 250 21.69 -0.43 -4.70
CA SER A 250 22.28 -1.66 -5.23
C SER A 250 21.99 -2.85 -4.32
N ASN A 251 21.55 -3.94 -4.92
CA ASN A 251 21.17 -5.18 -4.23
C ASN A 251 21.94 -6.35 -4.86
N LYS A 252 22.40 -7.29 -4.02
CA LYS A 252 23.03 -8.53 -4.48
C LYS A 252 22.04 -9.34 -5.32
N VAL A 253 22.51 -10.00 -6.37
CA VAL A 253 21.72 -10.94 -7.17
C VAL A 253 22.05 -12.37 -6.74
N ILE A 254 21.01 -13.16 -6.53
CA ILE A 254 21.11 -14.60 -6.28
C ILE A 254 20.68 -15.33 -7.54
N ASN A 255 21.49 -16.31 -7.97
CA ASN A 255 21.08 -17.24 -9.01
C ASN A 255 19.85 -18.01 -8.55
N GLY A 256 18.79 -18.03 -9.37
CA GLY A 256 17.50 -18.65 -9.02
C GLY A 256 17.59 -20.15 -8.70
N GLU A 257 18.63 -20.82 -9.13
CA GLU A 257 18.91 -22.22 -8.79
C GLU A 257 19.55 -22.38 -7.39
N THR A 258 19.99 -21.29 -6.76
CA THR A 258 20.61 -21.35 -5.44
C THR A 258 19.60 -21.72 -4.37
N ILE A 259 19.90 -22.77 -3.61
CA ILE A 259 19.07 -23.23 -2.50
C ILE A 259 19.09 -22.16 -1.40
N LYS A 260 17.94 -21.93 -0.77
CA LYS A 260 17.75 -20.89 0.30
C LYS A 260 18.81 -20.95 1.41
N ALA A 261 19.29 -22.16 1.75
CA ALA A 261 20.33 -22.37 2.76
C ALA A 261 21.70 -21.79 2.35
N HIS A 262 21.93 -21.53 1.08
CA HIS A 262 23.22 -21.06 0.54
C HIS A 262 23.22 -19.58 0.14
N ILE A 263 22.17 -18.84 0.46
CA ILE A 263 22.03 -17.42 0.07
C ILE A 263 23.20 -16.53 0.54
N GLY A 264 23.84 -16.86 1.65
CA GLY A 264 25.00 -16.11 2.18
C GLY A 264 26.36 -16.64 1.70
N MET A 265 26.40 -17.71 0.93
CA MET A 265 27.63 -18.33 0.45
C MET A 265 28.06 -17.75 -0.90
N PRO A 266 29.35 -17.88 -1.27
CA PRO A 266 29.82 -17.56 -2.62
C PRO A 266 29.07 -18.39 -3.67
N GLN A 267 28.65 -17.73 -4.73
CA GLN A 267 27.96 -18.38 -5.84
C GLN A 267 28.98 -18.79 -6.91
N PRO A 268 28.96 -20.06 -7.36
CA PRO A 268 29.87 -20.48 -8.42
C PRO A 268 29.55 -19.75 -9.72
N ALA A 269 30.58 -19.43 -10.49
CA ALA A 269 30.41 -18.86 -11.81
C ALA A 269 29.75 -19.88 -12.76
N SER A 270 28.87 -19.39 -13.64
CA SER A 270 28.30 -20.20 -14.72
C SER A 270 29.18 -20.11 -15.97
N ILE A 271 29.67 -21.25 -16.46
CA ILE A 271 30.48 -21.33 -17.67
C ILE A 271 29.56 -21.46 -18.89
N VAL A 272 29.75 -20.60 -19.88
CA VAL A 272 29.03 -20.64 -21.17
C VAL A 272 30.04 -20.92 -22.28
N PRO A 273 30.09 -22.14 -22.83
CA PRO A 273 30.99 -22.50 -23.90
C PRO A 273 30.78 -21.65 -25.17
N LYS A 274 31.81 -21.52 -26.01
CA LYS A 274 31.74 -20.86 -27.32
C LYS A 274 30.53 -21.35 -28.13
N GLY A 275 29.77 -20.43 -28.70
CA GLY A 275 28.64 -20.70 -29.60
C GLY A 275 27.39 -21.25 -28.92
N THR A 276 27.41 -21.44 -27.57
CA THR A 276 26.27 -22.01 -26.86
C THR A 276 25.35 -20.92 -26.27
N LYS A 277 24.14 -21.33 -25.88
CA LYS A 277 23.19 -20.50 -25.15
C LYS A 277 23.10 -20.96 -23.69
N PHE A 278 22.91 -20.00 -22.82
CA PHE A 278 22.71 -20.19 -21.39
C PHE A 278 21.51 -19.33 -20.95
N SER A 279 20.58 -19.93 -20.20
CA SER A 279 19.44 -19.20 -19.64
C SER A 279 19.47 -19.31 -18.12
N ALA A 280 19.14 -18.22 -17.46
CA ALA A 280 19.11 -18.18 -16.02
C ALA A 280 18.11 -17.17 -15.48
N VAL A 281 17.79 -17.34 -14.19
CA VAL A 281 16.95 -16.44 -13.39
C VAL A 281 17.81 -15.74 -12.35
N GLY A 282 17.79 -14.43 -12.34
CA GLY A 282 18.40 -13.62 -11.30
C GLY A 282 17.33 -13.14 -10.30
N VAL A 283 17.61 -13.29 -9.02
CA VAL A 283 16.72 -12.86 -7.94
C VAL A 283 17.47 -11.88 -7.03
N PRO A 284 17.13 -10.60 -7.04
CA PRO A 284 17.71 -9.64 -6.09
C PRO A 284 17.40 -10.00 -4.64
N TYR A 285 18.36 -9.74 -3.76
CA TYR A 285 18.27 -10.03 -2.34
C TYR A 285 18.66 -8.78 -1.50
N PRO A 286 17.88 -8.45 -0.48
CA PRO A 286 16.67 -9.11 0.01
C PRO A 286 15.43 -8.84 -0.85
N LYS A 287 14.62 -9.86 -1.04
CA LYS A 287 13.39 -9.83 -1.86
C LYS A 287 12.39 -8.71 -1.52
N ARG A 288 12.47 -8.09 -0.35
CA ARG A 288 11.48 -7.12 0.14
C ARG A 288 11.42 -5.82 -0.66
N ARG A 289 12.41 -5.53 -1.49
CA ARG A 289 12.51 -4.27 -2.24
C ARG A 289 12.24 -4.42 -3.73
N PHE A 290 11.73 -5.59 -4.11
CA PHE A 290 11.50 -5.87 -5.50
C PHE A 290 10.28 -5.17 -6.04
N ILE A 291 10.50 -4.41 -7.04
CA ILE A 291 9.57 -3.92 -8.04
C ILE A 291 8.18 -3.49 -7.51
N LEU A 292 7.91 -2.33 -7.67
CA LEU A 292 6.76 -1.43 -7.83
C LEU A 292 5.33 -2.01 -7.68
N ASN A 293 5.13 -3.30 -7.76
CA ASN A 293 3.82 -3.91 -7.80
C ASN A 293 3.00 -3.81 -6.52
N ARG A 294 3.61 -3.50 -5.38
CA ARG A 294 2.89 -3.61 -4.10
C ARG A 294 2.47 -2.28 -3.50
N TYR A 295 2.96 -1.13 -4.00
CA TYR A 295 2.90 0.11 -3.23
C TYR A 295 2.38 1.33 -3.98
N LEU A 296 2.17 1.25 -5.28
CA LEU A 296 1.72 2.40 -6.06
C LEU A 296 0.24 2.24 -6.43
N CYS A 297 -0.58 3.22 -6.06
CA CYS A 297 -1.88 3.38 -6.70
C CYS A 297 -1.68 4.07 -8.07
N PRO A 298 -2.62 3.96 -9.01
CA PRO A 298 -2.51 4.58 -10.32
C PRO A 298 -2.26 6.09 -10.26
N GLU A 299 -2.82 6.76 -9.26
CA GLU A 299 -2.65 8.18 -9.05
C GLU A 299 -1.22 8.52 -8.62
N GLU A 300 -0.60 7.67 -7.79
CA GLU A 300 0.80 7.80 -7.40
C GLU A 300 1.73 7.68 -8.62
N LEU A 301 1.42 6.74 -9.51
CA LEU A 301 2.12 6.57 -10.78
C LEU A 301 1.92 7.76 -11.72
N ALA A 302 0.69 8.24 -11.87
CA ALA A 302 0.37 9.38 -12.69
C ALA A 302 1.11 10.63 -12.19
N ASP A 303 1.11 10.89 -10.87
CA ASP A 303 1.86 12.00 -10.29
C ASP A 303 3.38 11.83 -10.48
N SER A 304 3.90 10.61 -10.35
CA SER A 304 5.34 10.37 -10.54
C SER A 304 5.76 10.52 -12.01
N GLN A 305 4.89 10.17 -12.95
CA GLN A 305 5.11 10.40 -14.37
C GLN A 305 5.05 11.90 -14.71
N GLN A 306 4.09 12.65 -14.14
CA GLN A 306 3.99 14.10 -14.33
C GLN A 306 5.20 14.85 -13.77
N ASN A 307 5.79 14.34 -12.69
CA ASN A 307 7.00 14.90 -12.07
C ASN A 307 8.30 14.42 -12.72
N GLU A 308 8.26 13.88 -13.96
CA GLU A 308 9.41 13.35 -14.70
C GLU A 308 10.20 12.25 -13.95
N ARG A 309 9.64 11.66 -12.91
CA ARG A 309 10.25 10.53 -12.22
C ARG A 309 10.17 9.29 -13.10
N LYS A 310 11.18 9.12 -13.93
CA LYS A 310 11.34 7.92 -14.77
C LYS A 310 11.80 6.79 -13.86
N TYR A 311 10.96 5.78 -13.70
CA TYR A 311 11.38 4.56 -13.01
C TYR A 311 12.39 3.84 -13.88
N GLU A 312 13.57 3.66 -13.32
CA GLU A 312 14.66 2.93 -13.95
C GLU A 312 15.16 1.86 -13.00
N ILE A 313 15.47 0.71 -13.55
CA ILE A 313 16.20 -0.35 -12.85
C ILE A 313 17.48 -0.63 -13.62
N GLY A 314 18.50 -1.09 -12.92
CA GLY A 314 19.77 -1.49 -13.49
C GLY A 314 20.13 -2.93 -13.18
N ILE A 315 20.77 -3.62 -14.11
CA ILE A 315 21.36 -4.94 -13.89
C ILE A 315 22.81 -4.88 -14.34
N LEU A 316 23.72 -5.02 -13.39
CA LEU A 316 25.15 -5.19 -13.65
C LEU A 316 25.45 -6.67 -13.85
N LEU A 317 25.92 -7.02 -15.05
CA LEU A 317 26.29 -8.38 -15.43
C LEU A 317 27.79 -8.44 -15.76
N PRO A 318 28.64 -8.90 -14.81
CA PRO A 318 30.06 -9.09 -15.08
C PRO A 318 30.30 -10.43 -15.75
N ILE A 319 31.08 -10.38 -16.85
CA ILE A 319 31.45 -11.56 -17.65
C ILE A 319 32.98 -11.64 -17.70
N GLU A 320 33.52 -12.78 -17.29
CA GLU A 320 34.93 -13.09 -17.44
C GLU A 320 35.17 -13.82 -18.75
N LYS A 321 36.15 -13.32 -19.53
CA LYS A 321 36.64 -13.95 -20.74
C LYS A 321 38.18 -13.95 -20.70
N GLU A 322 38.79 -15.12 -20.74
CA GLU A 322 40.27 -15.25 -20.76
C GLU A 322 40.97 -14.48 -19.62
N GLY A 323 40.37 -14.48 -18.41
CA GLY A 323 40.87 -13.78 -17.24
C GLY A 323 40.56 -12.27 -17.18
N ASN A 324 39.97 -11.70 -18.21
CA ASN A 324 39.53 -10.32 -18.24
C ASN A 324 38.05 -10.21 -17.89
N ILE A 325 37.68 -9.33 -16.99
CA ILE A 325 36.28 -9.07 -16.61
C ILE A 325 35.78 -7.88 -17.42
N LYS A 326 34.67 -8.06 -18.12
CA LYS A 326 33.93 -7.05 -18.85
C LYS A 326 32.61 -6.83 -18.13
N GLU A 327 32.32 -5.59 -17.77
CA GLU A 327 31.12 -5.22 -17.04
C GLU A 327 30.06 -4.65 -17.99
N TYR A 328 28.87 -5.22 -17.96
CA TYR A 328 27.70 -4.78 -18.70
C TYR A 328 26.66 -4.24 -17.72
N LEU A 329 26.38 -2.93 -17.76
CA LEU A 329 25.29 -2.34 -17.00
C LEU A 329 24.08 -2.13 -17.94
N PHE A 330 23.07 -2.95 -17.79
CA PHE A 330 21.80 -2.85 -18.50
C PHE A 330 20.86 -1.96 -17.72
N THR A 331 20.36 -0.87 -18.33
CA THR A 331 19.37 0.02 -17.75
C THR A 331 18.04 -0.17 -18.45
N PHE A 332 17.01 -0.43 -17.65
CA PHE A 332 15.64 -0.62 -18.13
C PHE A 332 14.77 0.51 -17.62
N LYS A 333 13.88 1.02 -18.48
CA LYS A 333 12.86 2.00 -18.17
C LYS A 333 11.48 1.37 -18.25
N VAL A 334 10.55 1.89 -17.48
CA VAL A 334 9.15 1.53 -17.65
C VAL A 334 8.68 2.04 -19.00
N ASP A 335 8.32 1.12 -19.88
CA ASP A 335 7.81 1.40 -21.23
C ASP A 335 6.27 1.32 -21.28
N ASP A 336 5.66 0.50 -20.43
CA ASP A 336 4.20 0.42 -20.29
C ASP A 336 3.79 0.10 -18.84
N ILE A 337 2.58 0.52 -18.49
CA ILE A 337 1.99 0.28 -17.16
C ILE A 337 0.60 -0.28 -17.35
N ILE A 338 0.48 -1.59 -17.16
CA ILE A 338 -0.80 -2.27 -17.21
C ILE A 338 -1.44 -2.20 -15.81
N VAL A 339 -2.60 -1.57 -15.73
CA VAL A 339 -3.35 -1.42 -14.48
C VAL A 339 -4.57 -2.32 -14.51
N LYS A 340 -4.61 -3.32 -13.62
CA LYS A 340 -5.75 -4.21 -13.44
C LYS A 340 -6.44 -3.91 -12.12
N LYS A 341 -7.71 -3.51 -12.16
CA LYS A 341 -8.52 -3.30 -10.97
C LYS A 341 -8.76 -4.62 -10.27
N VAL A 342 -8.40 -4.71 -9.00
CA VAL A 342 -8.77 -5.84 -8.14
C VAL A 342 -10.27 -5.75 -7.87
N LYS A 343 -11.02 -6.80 -8.16
CA LYS A 343 -12.44 -6.85 -7.81
C LYS A 343 -12.56 -7.08 -6.30
N PRO A 344 -13.31 -6.23 -5.57
CA PRO A 344 -13.57 -6.46 -4.16
C PRO A 344 -14.19 -7.85 -4.00
N SER A 345 -13.57 -8.72 -3.24
CA SER A 345 -14.16 -9.97 -2.81
C SER A 345 -14.70 -9.78 -1.40
N ILE A 346 -15.95 -10.15 -1.17
CA ILE A 346 -16.53 -10.26 0.18
C ILE A 346 -15.69 -11.30 0.93
N MET A 347 -15.19 -10.93 2.08
CA MET A 347 -14.41 -11.80 2.97
C MET A 347 -15.34 -12.64 3.85
#